data_76accd521f17fa27f7376bf915e1114f
#
_entry.id   76accd521f17fa27f7376bf915e1114f
#
_cell.length_a   1.000
_cell.length_b   1.000
_cell.length_c   1.000
_cell.angle_alpha   90.00
_cell.angle_beta   90.00
_cell.angle_gamma   90.00
#
_symmetry.space_group_name_H-M   'P 1'
#
loop_
_entity.id
_entity.type
_entity.pdbx_description
1 polymer ?
#
loop_
_entity_poly.entity_id
_entity_poly.type
_entity_poly.pdbx_seq_one_letter_code
_entity_poly.pdbx_strand_id
1 'polypeptide(L)'
;MNPTTDVLEQRVAALEGGVAAVAVASGQTASAYAIQNLAVAGDNIVSSTDLYGGTHNLLKNRLAQQGIEMLFVNPANPKAFAEASDGRTRAYYAETLPNPKL
;
A
#
# COMPACT_ATOMS: atom_id res chain seq x y z
N MET A 1 19.51 -15.67 2.87
CA MET A 1 19.75 -14.24 3.17
C MET A 1 20.93 -13.75 2.37
N ASN A 2 20.81 -12.62 1.70
CA ASN A 2 21.87 -12.07 0.87
C ASN A 2 22.55 -10.90 1.61
N PRO A 3 23.87 -10.95 1.85
CA PRO A 3 24.56 -9.90 2.61
C PRO A 3 24.45 -8.51 1.97
N THR A 4 24.45 -8.42 0.65
CA THR A 4 24.29 -7.15 -0.07
C THR A 4 22.91 -6.58 0.12
N THR A 5 21.88 -7.41 0.01
CA THR A 5 20.51 -7.02 0.26
C THR A 5 20.30 -6.58 1.70
N ASP A 6 20.95 -7.27 2.64
CA ASP A 6 20.87 -6.93 4.05
C ASP A 6 21.39 -5.51 4.32
N VAL A 7 22.48 -5.10 3.66
CA VAL A 7 23.01 -3.73 3.79
C VAL A 7 21.96 -2.71 3.31
N LEU A 8 21.32 -2.96 2.18
CA LEU A 8 20.24 -2.10 1.66
C LEU A 8 19.11 -1.99 2.67
N GLU A 9 18.66 -3.13 3.17
CA GLU A 9 17.54 -3.18 4.12
C GLU A 9 17.84 -2.39 5.38
N GLN A 10 19.04 -2.55 5.94
CA GLN A 10 19.46 -1.82 7.14
C GLN A 10 19.53 -0.32 6.89
N ARG A 11 20.03 0.09 5.72
CA ARG A 11 20.11 1.52 5.37
C ARG A 11 18.73 2.15 5.23
N VAL A 12 17.82 1.49 4.52
CA VAL A 12 16.46 2.00 4.35
C VAL A 12 15.74 2.08 5.68
N ALA A 13 15.89 1.07 6.53
CA ALA A 13 15.30 1.09 7.86
C ALA A 13 15.82 2.29 8.67
N ALA A 14 17.12 2.56 8.62
CA ALA A 14 17.71 3.68 9.33
C ALA A 14 17.24 5.03 8.79
N LEU A 15 17.16 5.17 7.46
CA LEU A 15 16.70 6.41 6.83
C LEU A 15 15.25 6.73 7.15
N GLU A 16 14.40 5.71 7.23
CA GLU A 16 12.98 5.87 7.52
C GLU A 16 12.64 5.83 9.02
N GLY A 17 13.64 5.58 9.86
CA GLY A 17 13.41 5.45 11.30
C GLY A 17 12.63 4.19 11.66
N GLY A 18 12.69 3.17 10.81
CA GLY A 18 11.98 1.92 11.00
C GLY A 18 12.79 0.90 11.80
N VAL A 19 12.10 -0.11 12.33
CA VAL A 19 12.73 -1.21 13.05
C VAL A 19 13.48 -2.12 12.09
N ALA A 20 12.93 -2.33 10.90
CA ALA A 20 13.49 -3.22 9.90
C ALA A 20 12.95 -2.86 8.52
N ALA A 21 13.54 -3.42 7.49
CA ALA A 21 13.08 -3.31 6.11
C ALA A 21 13.25 -4.64 5.41
N VAL A 22 12.44 -4.89 4.39
CA VAL A 22 12.49 -6.08 3.55
C VAL A 22 12.53 -5.65 2.10
N ALA A 23 13.53 -6.10 1.37
CA ALA A 23 13.60 -5.89 -0.07
C ALA A 23 12.89 -7.03 -0.79
N VAL A 24 12.12 -6.67 -1.81
CA VAL A 24 11.36 -7.63 -2.62
C VAL A 24 11.63 -7.37 -4.10
N ALA A 25 11.18 -8.29 -4.96
CA ALA A 25 11.54 -8.28 -6.38
C ALA A 25 10.92 -7.14 -7.19
N SER A 26 9.83 -6.52 -6.71
CA SER A 26 9.16 -5.44 -7.42
C SER A 26 8.40 -4.54 -6.47
N GLY A 27 8.11 -3.30 -6.93
CA GLY A 27 7.29 -2.37 -6.15
C GLY A 27 5.87 -2.89 -5.94
N GLN A 28 5.33 -3.62 -6.90
CA GLN A 28 4.01 -4.22 -6.74
C GLN A 28 3.98 -5.28 -5.65
N THR A 29 5.02 -6.11 -5.58
CA THR A 29 5.17 -7.07 -4.49
C THR A 29 5.28 -6.35 -3.15
N ALA A 30 6.02 -5.25 -3.09
CA ALA A 30 6.15 -4.45 -1.87
C ALA A 30 4.79 -3.91 -1.41
N SER A 31 4.01 -3.35 -2.33
CA SER A 31 2.66 -2.85 -2.02
C SER A 31 1.74 -3.97 -1.56
N ALA A 32 1.76 -5.10 -2.24
CA ALA A 32 0.93 -6.25 -1.89
C ALA A 32 1.28 -6.77 -0.49
N TYR A 33 2.56 -6.93 -0.19
CA TYR A 33 3.00 -7.42 1.11
C TYR A 33 2.65 -6.45 2.24
N ALA A 34 2.80 -5.14 2.00
CA ALA A 34 2.44 -4.14 3.00
C ALA A 34 0.95 -4.25 3.37
N ILE A 35 0.09 -4.37 2.37
CA ILE A 35 -1.36 -4.46 2.60
C ILE A 35 -1.73 -5.80 3.23
N GLN A 36 -1.18 -6.90 2.73
CA GLN A 36 -1.47 -8.25 3.24
C GLN A 36 -1.01 -8.43 4.68
N ASN A 37 0.00 -7.65 5.10
CA ASN A 37 0.45 -7.67 6.49
C ASN A 37 -0.55 -7.00 7.45
N LEU A 38 -1.39 -6.10 6.94
CA LEU A 38 -2.33 -5.32 7.74
C LEU A 38 -3.77 -5.80 7.64
N ALA A 39 -4.15 -6.45 6.53
CA ALA A 39 -5.53 -6.78 6.22
C ALA A 39 -5.69 -8.24 5.84
N VAL A 40 -6.82 -8.81 6.22
CA VAL A 40 -7.22 -10.17 5.85
C VAL A 40 -8.59 -10.11 5.16
N ALA A 41 -9.07 -11.26 4.68
CA ALA A 41 -10.38 -11.35 4.04
C ALA A 41 -11.45 -10.75 4.96
N GLY A 42 -12.29 -9.89 4.41
CA GLY A 42 -13.33 -9.15 5.14
C GLY A 42 -12.93 -7.75 5.55
N ASP A 43 -11.64 -7.43 5.53
CA ASP A 43 -11.15 -6.07 5.82
C ASP A 43 -11.19 -5.19 4.58
N ASN A 44 -11.06 -3.87 4.78
CA ASN A 44 -10.94 -2.94 3.66
C ASN A 44 -9.79 -1.96 3.85
N ILE A 45 -9.39 -1.37 2.75
CA ILE A 45 -8.35 -0.33 2.66
C ILE A 45 -8.97 0.85 1.93
N VAL A 46 -8.82 2.04 2.46
CA VAL A 46 -9.24 3.28 1.77
C VAL A 46 -8.05 3.83 0.99
N SER A 47 -8.22 4.01 -0.29
CA SER A 47 -7.12 4.38 -1.19
C SER A 47 -7.44 5.61 -2.02
N SER A 48 -6.40 6.38 -2.33
CA SER A 48 -6.46 7.40 -3.36
C SER A 48 -6.79 6.78 -4.72
N THR A 49 -7.57 7.48 -5.53
CA THR A 49 -7.78 7.11 -6.94
C THR A 49 -6.54 7.41 -7.79
N ASP A 50 -5.66 8.30 -7.33
CA ASP A 50 -4.47 8.73 -8.08
C ASP A 50 -3.29 7.80 -7.76
N LEU A 51 -3.21 6.69 -8.47
CA LEU A 51 -2.18 5.66 -8.28
C LEU A 51 -1.54 5.30 -9.62
N TYR A 52 -0.30 4.77 -9.54
CA TYR A 52 0.30 4.09 -10.69
C TYR A 52 -0.65 2.99 -11.19
N GLY A 53 -0.81 2.89 -12.52
CA GLY A 53 -1.78 1.97 -13.13
C GLY A 53 -1.66 0.53 -12.63
N GLY A 54 -0.43 0.02 -12.48
CA GLY A 54 -0.22 -1.33 -11.94
C GLY A 54 -0.69 -1.48 -10.50
N THR A 55 -0.48 -0.46 -9.66
CA THR A 55 -0.95 -0.46 -8.28
C THR A 55 -2.48 -0.44 -8.24
N HIS A 56 -3.10 0.41 -9.05
CA HIS A 56 -4.56 0.48 -9.13
C HIS A 56 -5.14 -0.88 -9.51
N ASN A 57 -4.56 -1.54 -10.52
CA ASN A 57 -4.99 -2.85 -10.96
C ASN A 57 -4.80 -3.92 -9.87
N LEU A 58 -3.66 -3.91 -9.17
CA LEU A 58 -3.39 -4.80 -8.06
C LEU A 58 -4.46 -4.66 -6.98
N LEU A 59 -4.71 -3.43 -6.55
CA LEU A 59 -5.64 -3.16 -5.45
C LEU A 59 -7.07 -3.50 -5.84
N LYS A 60 -7.48 -3.09 -7.05
CA LYS A 60 -8.87 -3.28 -7.50
C LYS A 60 -9.19 -4.73 -7.79
N ASN A 61 -8.26 -5.47 -8.40
CA ASN A 61 -8.55 -6.81 -8.92
C ASN A 61 -7.94 -7.92 -8.09
N ARG A 62 -6.64 -7.83 -7.77
CA ARG A 62 -5.91 -8.91 -7.11
C ARG A 62 -6.27 -9.06 -5.65
N LEU A 63 -6.30 -7.96 -4.92
CA LEU A 63 -6.63 -8.01 -3.50
C LEU A 63 -8.11 -8.30 -3.28
N ALA A 64 -8.98 -7.89 -4.21
CA ALA A 64 -10.40 -8.26 -4.16
C ALA A 64 -10.58 -9.78 -4.21
N GLN A 65 -9.77 -10.49 -4.97
CA GLN A 65 -9.80 -11.95 -5.03
C GLN A 65 -9.41 -12.59 -3.69
N GLN A 66 -8.69 -11.87 -2.86
CA GLN A 66 -8.29 -12.33 -1.51
C GLN A 66 -9.29 -11.87 -0.44
N GLY A 67 -10.40 -11.26 -0.85
CA GLY A 67 -11.42 -10.80 0.07
C GLY A 67 -11.14 -9.45 0.73
N ILE A 68 -10.11 -8.74 0.27
CA ILE A 68 -9.77 -7.41 0.78
C ILE A 68 -10.41 -6.37 -0.14
N GLU A 69 -11.36 -5.60 0.39
CA GLU A 69 -12.07 -4.59 -0.37
C GLU A 69 -11.26 -3.29 -0.45
N MET A 70 -11.23 -2.68 -1.63
CA MET A 70 -10.59 -1.39 -1.83
C MET A 70 -11.65 -0.32 -2.04
N LEU A 71 -11.60 0.71 -1.20
CA LEU A 71 -12.50 1.85 -1.26
C LEU A 71 -11.71 3.04 -1.80
N PHE A 72 -12.00 3.45 -3.04
CA PHE A 72 -11.27 4.53 -3.70
C PHE A 72 -11.92 5.88 -3.43
N VAL A 73 -11.12 6.87 -3.04
CA VAL A 73 -11.57 8.22 -2.74
C VAL A 73 -10.72 9.27 -3.44
N ASN A 74 -11.26 10.47 -3.58
CA ASN A 74 -10.54 11.60 -4.18
C ASN A 74 -9.49 12.11 -3.18
N PRO A 75 -8.19 12.05 -3.53
CA PRO A 75 -7.12 12.47 -2.62
C PRO A 75 -7.07 13.99 -2.39
N ALA A 76 -7.74 14.78 -3.22
CA ALA A 76 -7.82 16.21 -3.03
C ALA A 76 -8.68 16.60 -1.81
N ASN A 77 -9.47 15.67 -1.30
CA ASN A 77 -10.30 15.87 -0.11
C ASN A 77 -9.87 14.90 0.98
N PRO A 78 -8.98 15.30 1.91
CA PRO A 78 -8.52 14.40 2.98
C PRO A 78 -9.64 13.84 3.85
N LYS A 79 -10.73 14.57 4.01
CA LYS A 79 -11.88 14.11 4.78
C LYS A 79 -12.56 12.89 4.16
N ALA A 80 -12.42 12.71 2.84
CA ALA A 80 -13.02 11.57 2.15
C ALA A 80 -12.47 10.25 2.67
N PHE A 81 -11.21 10.21 3.10
CA PHE A 81 -10.61 9.01 3.70
C PHE A 81 -11.33 8.60 4.98
N ALA A 82 -11.54 9.56 5.87
CA ALA A 82 -12.25 9.29 7.11
C ALA A 82 -13.71 8.92 6.87
N GLU A 83 -14.38 9.61 5.96
CA GLU A 83 -15.79 9.37 5.64
C GLU A 83 -16.02 7.98 5.03
N ALA A 84 -15.07 7.47 4.25
CA ALA A 84 -15.15 6.14 3.66
C ALA A 84 -14.79 5.02 4.63
N SER A 85 -14.19 5.36 5.76
CA SER A 85 -13.71 4.37 6.73
C SER A 85 -14.84 3.78 7.56
N ASP A 86 -14.68 2.51 7.93
CA ASP A 86 -15.59 1.81 8.86
C ASP A 86 -14.78 0.93 9.80
N GLY A 87 -15.45 0.08 10.58
CA GLY A 87 -14.79 -0.78 11.55
C GLY A 87 -13.87 -1.83 10.96
N ARG A 88 -13.93 -2.07 9.65
CA ARG A 88 -13.08 -3.02 8.94
C ARG A 88 -11.90 -2.36 8.23
N THR A 89 -11.80 -1.04 8.27
CA THR A 89 -10.71 -0.32 7.61
C THR A 89 -9.41 -0.53 8.38
N ARG A 90 -8.36 -0.97 7.68
CA ARG A 90 -7.05 -1.27 8.27
C ARG A 90 -5.98 -0.27 7.92
N ALA A 91 -6.10 0.43 6.78
CA ALA A 91 -5.09 1.38 6.35
C ALA A 91 -5.64 2.36 5.32
N TYR A 92 -4.91 3.45 5.16
CA TYR A 92 -5.08 4.39 4.06
C TYR A 92 -3.88 4.21 3.13
N TYR A 93 -4.13 4.26 1.83
CA TYR A 93 -3.08 4.08 0.83
C TYR A 93 -3.09 5.24 -0.17
N ALA A 94 -1.92 5.82 -0.43
CA ALA A 94 -1.76 6.89 -1.40
C ALA A 94 -0.32 6.91 -1.92
N GLU A 95 -0.11 7.54 -3.06
CA GLU A 95 1.21 7.76 -3.64
C GLU A 95 1.49 9.25 -3.67
N THR A 96 2.69 9.65 -3.25
CA THR A 96 3.09 11.06 -3.20
C THR A 96 3.15 11.68 -4.59
N LEU A 97 3.75 10.94 -5.54
CA LEU A 97 3.87 11.34 -6.94
C LEU A 97 3.30 10.24 -7.82
N PRO A 98 1.97 10.20 -7.96
CA PRO A 98 1.34 9.13 -8.75
C PRO A 98 1.69 9.27 -10.24
N ASN A 99 1.92 8.14 -10.88
CA ASN A 99 2.23 8.07 -12.30
C ASN A 99 0.98 7.66 -13.08
N PRO A 100 0.57 8.38 -14.16
CA PRO A 100 1.27 9.50 -14.81
C PRO A 100 0.94 10.89 -14.25
N LYS A 101 0.10 10.99 -13.26
CA LYS A 101 -0.31 12.28 -12.71
C LYS A 101 0.63 12.70 -11.58
N LEU A 102 1.20 13.87 -11.71
CA LEU A 102 2.10 14.44 -10.72
C LEU A 102 1.38 15.42 -9.78
#